data_a5f35ecd3ebe99d13bdb34c0c786d521
#
_entry.id   a5f35ecd3ebe99d13bdb34c0c786d521
#
_cell.length_a   1.000
_cell.length_b   1.000
_cell.length_c   1.000
_cell.angle_alpha   90.00
_cell.angle_beta   90.00
_cell.angle_gamma   90.00
#
_symmetry.space_group_name_H-M   'P 1'
#
loop_
_entity.id
_entity.type
_entity.pdbx_description
1 polymer ?
#
loop_
_entity_poly.entity_id
_entity_poly.type
_entity_poly.pdbx_seq_one_letter_code
_entity_poly.pdbx_strand_id
1 'polypeptide(L)'
;MVKSNVNALGIIFPNSYDNMVPELVTERLMASIPFAGRYRMIDFVLSSMVSSGIDNISIIVRNNYHSLMDHLGSGREWDLTRKNGGLTIIPPFAEKTVKMYNGRVEALASILSLLRDQKEEYVVMSDANIAVNFDFSAMLQAHI
;
A
#
# COMPACT_ATOMS: atom_id res chain seq x y z
N MET A 1 -6.00 19.97 13.88
CA MET A 1 -4.79 19.15 13.97
C MET A 1 -3.85 19.60 12.87
N VAL A 2 -2.69 20.11 13.23
CA VAL A 2 -1.64 20.42 12.25
C VAL A 2 -1.14 19.07 11.74
N LYS A 3 -1.43 18.72 10.46
CA LYS A 3 -0.80 17.58 9.80
C LYS A 3 0.70 17.87 9.81
N SER A 4 1.47 17.18 10.63
CA SER A 4 2.91 17.16 10.49
C SER A 4 3.19 16.65 9.09
N ASN A 5 3.85 17.44 8.28
CA ASN A 5 4.21 17.07 6.92
C ASN A 5 5.31 16.01 7.03
N VAL A 6 4.89 14.76 7.09
CA VAL A 6 5.77 13.61 7.19
C VAL A 6 6.34 13.37 5.80
N ASN A 7 7.65 13.59 5.63
CA ASN A 7 8.35 13.40 4.36
C ASN A 7 8.63 11.91 4.11
N ALA A 8 7.57 11.11 3.98
CA ALA A 8 7.67 9.67 3.80
C ALA A 8 6.74 9.15 2.71
N LEU A 9 7.26 8.25 1.90
CA LEU A 9 6.51 7.43 0.95
C LEU A 9 5.97 6.19 1.67
N GLY A 10 4.67 5.93 1.54
CA GLY A 10 4.06 4.67 1.98
C GLY A 10 4.16 3.60 0.90
N ILE A 11 4.57 2.39 1.27
CA ILE A 11 4.55 1.23 0.38
C ILE A 11 3.76 0.11 1.06
N ILE A 12 2.72 -0.39 0.38
CA ILE A 12 1.86 -1.46 0.88
C ILE A 12 2.04 -2.71 0.01
N PHE A 13 2.22 -3.86 0.66
CA PHE A 13 2.28 -5.19 0.06
C PHE A 13 0.96 -5.93 0.30
N PRO A 14 0.02 -5.92 -0.65
CA PRO A 14 -1.34 -6.42 -0.43
C PRO A 14 -1.47 -7.94 -0.54
N ASN A 15 -0.49 -8.62 -1.13
CA ASN A 15 -0.47 -10.08 -1.34
C ASN A 15 0.25 -10.85 -0.22
N SER A 16 0.77 -10.18 0.78
CA SER A 16 1.42 -10.84 1.91
C SER A 16 0.43 -11.76 2.61
N TYR A 17 0.87 -12.98 2.90
CA TYR A 17 0.09 -13.99 3.61
C TYR A 17 -1.14 -14.55 2.86
N ASP A 18 -1.31 -14.32 1.55
CA ASP A 18 -2.37 -14.92 0.75
C ASP A 18 -2.41 -16.45 0.91
N ASN A 19 -1.26 -17.10 0.98
CA ASN A 19 -1.12 -18.54 1.13
C ASN A 19 -1.57 -19.10 2.50
N MET A 20 -1.80 -18.25 3.48
CA MET A 20 -2.26 -18.67 4.81
C MET A 20 -3.78 -18.86 4.89
N VAL A 21 -4.53 -18.30 3.96
CA VAL A 21 -6.00 -18.35 3.91
C VAL A 21 -6.49 -18.64 2.48
N PRO A 22 -6.07 -19.74 1.87
CA PRO A 22 -6.29 -20.03 0.45
C PRO A 22 -7.78 -20.01 0.07
N GLU A 23 -8.68 -20.41 0.97
CA GLU A 23 -10.12 -20.43 0.73
C GLU A 23 -10.72 -19.03 0.56
N LEU A 24 -10.11 -18.01 1.18
CA LEU A 24 -10.58 -16.62 1.14
C LEU A 24 -9.97 -15.82 -0.01
N VAL A 25 -8.87 -16.30 -0.59
CA VAL A 25 -8.10 -15.56 -1.61
C VAL A 25 -8.16 -16.19 -3.00
N THR A 26 -9.10 -17.10 -3.25
CA THR A 26 -9.31 -17.74 -4.56
C THR A 26 -9.54 -16.70 -5.67
N GLU A 27 -10.41 -15.73 -5.41
CA GLU A 27 -10.83 -14.70 -6.37
C GLU A 27 -10.27 -13.30 -6.05
N ARG A 28 -9.58 -13.16 -4.91
CA ARG A 28 -9.08 -11.89 -4.42
C ARG A 28 -7.85 -12.06 -3.55
N LEU A 29 -7.08 -11.00 -3.37
CA LEU A 29 -5.93 -11.00 -2.48
C LEU A 29 -6.33 -10.67 -1.03
N MET A 30 -5.43 -10.93 -0.09
CA MET A 30 -5.62 -10.70 1.35
C MET A 30 -6.15 -9.29 1.67
N ALA A 31 -5.57 -8.26 1.07
CA ALA A 31 -5.95 -6.87 1.27
C ALA A 31 -7.41 -6.57 0.89
N SER A 32 -8.01 -7.36 -0.01
CA SER A 32 -9.39 -7.20 -0.47
C SER A 32 -10.41 -7.99 0.33
N ILE A 33 -9.99 -8.76 1.34
CA ILE A 33 -10.91 -9.53 2.16
C ILE A 33 -11.84 -8.57 2.92
N PRO A 34 -13.17 -8.76 2.82
CA PRO A 34 -14.14 -7.99 3.60
C PRO A 34 -13.93 -8.18 5.09
N PHE A 35 -13.96 -7.09 5.84
CA PHE A 35 -13.80 -7.08 7.27
C PHE A 35 -14.76 -6.07 7.93
N ALA A 36 -15.32 -6.42 9.07
CA ALA A 36 -16.23 -5.56 9.83
C ALA A 36 -17.39 -4.98 8.98
N GLY A 37 -18.00 -5.80 8.13
CA GLY A 37 -19.17 -5.47 7.34
C GLY A 37 -18.84 -4.79 6.02
N ARG A 38 -18.51 -3.51 6.02
CA ARG A 38 -18.32 -2.69 4.80
C ARG A 38 -16.87 -2.43 4.42
N TYR A 39 -15.95 -2.68 5.31
CA TYR A 39 -14.52 -2.42 5.10
C TYR A 39 -13.81 -3.60 4.44
N ARG A 40 -12.61 -3.35 3.95
CA ARG A 40 -11.66 -4.37 3.53
C ARG A 40 -10.37 -4.22 4.34
N MET A 41 -9.57 -5.27 4.41
CA MET A 41 -8.35 -5.26 5.23
C MET A 41 -7.43 -4.06 4.93
N ILE A 42 -7.29 -3.69 3.66
CA ILE A 42 -6.45 -2.55 3.25
C ILE A 42 -6.90 -1.20 3.83
N ASP A 43 -8.19 -1.04 4.12
CA ASP A 43 -8.74 0.26 4.57
C ASP A 43 -8.10 0.70 5.88
N PHE A 44 -7.72 -0.23 6.74
CA PHE A 44 -7.12 0.06 8.04
C PHE A 44 -5.70 0.62 7.90
N VAL A 45 -4.85 -0.01 7.09
CA VAL A 45 -3.48 0.49 6.88
C VAL A 45 -3.46 1.80 6.10
N LEU A 46 -4.32 1.95 5.08
CA LEU A 46 -4.46 3.22 4.35
C LEU A 46 -4.90 4.35 5.26
N SER A 47 -5.94 4.12 6.08
CA SER A 47 -6.43 5.12 7.02
C SER A 47 -5.37 5.49 8.06
N SER A 48 -4.61 4.52 8.56
CA SER A 48 -3.51 4.77 9.49
C SER A 48 -2.38 5.59 8.87
N MET A 49 -2.00 5.28 7.61
CA MET A 49 -0.97 6.04 6.88
C MET A 49 -1.42 7.49 6.64
N VAL A 50 -2.62 7.68 6.11
CA VAL A 50 -3.16 9.02 5.83
C VAL A 50 -3.35 9.83 7.12
N SER A 51 -3.83 9.23 8.18
CA SER A 51 -3.96 9.89 9.49
C SER A 51 -2.60 10.29 10.08
N SER A 52 -1.55 9.56 9.73
CA SER A 52 -0.16 9.86 10.12
C SER A 52 0.51 10.90 9.21
N GLY A 53 -0.20 11.43 8.21
CA GLY A 53 0.33 12.46 7.30
C GLY A 53 1.10 11.91 6.09
N ILE A 54 1.06 10.59 5.85
CA ILE A 54 1.63 9.95 4.65
C ILE A 54 0.57 10.03 3.55
N ASP A 55 0.79 10.85 2.54
CA ASP A 55 -0.16 11.13 1.47
C ASP A 55 0.33 10.76 0.07
N ASN A 56 1.51 10.16 -0.03
CA ASN A 56 2.03 9.50 -1.22
C ASN A 56 2.18 8.01 -0.91
N ILE A 57 1.30 7.17 -1.48
CA ILE A 57 1.20 5.76 -1.14
C ILE A 57 1.22 4.92 -2.42
N SER A 58 2.14 3.98 -2.49
CA SER A 58 2.26 3.00 -3.57
C SER A 58 1.85 1.61 -3.08
N ILE A 59 1.00 0.95 -3.85
CA ILE A 59 0.56 -0.42 -3.57
C ILE A 59 1.14 -1.34 -4.65
N ILE A 60 2.03 -2.25 -4.27
CA ILE A 60 2.69 -3.16 -5.19
C ILE A 60 1.91 -4.46 -5.25
N VAL A 61 1.09 -4.63 -6.29
CA VAL A 61 0.23 -5.80 -6.47
C VAL A 61 0.94 -6.89 -7.28
N ARG A 62 0.52 -8.15 -7.10
CA ARG A 62 1.08 -9.30 -7.80
C ARG A 62 0.03 -10.03 -8.66
N ASN A 63 -1.00 -10.54 -8.05
CA ASN A 63 -2.08 -11.29 -8.69
C ASN A 63 -3.42 -11.02 -8.00
N ASN A 64 -4.53 -11.45 -8.59
CA ASN A 64 -5.89 -11.36 -8.05
C ASN A 64 -6.30 -9.96 -7.54
N TYR A 65 -5.78 -8.90 -8.16
CA TYR A 65 -5.90 -7.52 -7.68
C TYR A 65 -7.10 -6.74 -8.23
N HIS A 66 -7.92 -7.32 -9.11
CA HIS A 66 -9.09 -6.63 -9.68
C HIS A 66 -10.03 -6.08 -8.60
N SER A 67 -10.42 -6.94 -7.65
CA SER A 67 -11.29 -6.56 -6.54
C SER A 67 -10.69 -5.47 -5.66
N LEU A 68 -9.37 -5.41 -5.55
CA LEU A 68 -8.67 -4.33 -4.86
C LEU A 68 -8.76 -3.01 -5.65
N MET A 69 -8.49 -3.04 -6.95
CA MET A 69 -8.57 -1.86 -7.80
C MET A 69 -9.97 -1.26 -7.82
N ASP A 70 -11.00 -2.10 -7.92
CA ASP A 70 -12.40 -1.68 -7.87
C ASP A 70 -12.74 -1.00 -6.54
N HIS A 71 -12.24 -1.54 -5.44
CA HIS A 71 -12.49 -0.98 -4.11
C HIS A 71 -11.77 0.36 -3.89
N LEU A 72 -10.51 0.44 -4.28
CA LEU A 72 -9.69 1.64 -4.08
C LEU A 72 -10.05 2.77 -5.04
N GLY A 73 -10.46 2.43 -6.25
CA GLY A 73 -10.74 3.40 -7.30
C GLY A 73 -9.58 4.39 -7.48
N SER A 74 -9.88 5.67 -7.37
CA SER A 74 -8.88 6.75 -7.44
C SER A 74 -8.26 7.13 -6.08
N GLY A 75 -8.60 6.45 -5.00
CA GLY A 75 -8.17 6.82 -3.65
C GLY A 75 -8.95 8.00 -3.03
N ARG A 76 -10.09 8.37 -3.63
CA ARG A 76 -10.89 9.52 -3.20
C ARG A 76 -11.37 9.42 -1.76
N GLU A 77 -11.72 8.23 -1.29
CA GLU A 77 -12.22 7.99 0.06
C GLU A 77 -11.18 8.35 1.15
N TRP A 78 -9.88 8.35 0.78
CA TRP A 78 -8.76 8.70 1.66
C TRP A 78 -8.13 10.06 1.33
N ASP A 79 -8.76 10.87 0.46
CA ASP A 79 -8.20 12.15 -0.03
C ASP A 79 -6.82 11.98 -0.73
N LEU A 80 -6.64 10.86 -1.43
CA LEU A 80 -5.40 10.52 -2.15
C LEU A 80 -5.47 10.80 -3.66
N THR A 81 -6.43 11.59 -4.10
CA THR A 81 -6.59 12.03 -5.50
C THR A 81 -5.78 13.29 -5.74
N ARG A 82 -4.47 13.20 -5.84
CA ARG A 82 -3.58 14.36 -5.95
C ARG A 82 -2.74 14.33 -7.23
N LYS A 83 -2.36 15.51 -7.74
CA LYS A 83 -1.45 15.66 -8.89
C LYS A 83 -0.02 15.16 -8.59
N ASN A 84 0.44 15.41 -7.37
CA ASN A 84 1.74 14.98 -6.87
C ASN A 84 1.51 14.17 -5.60
N GLY A 85 2.02 12.95 -5.56
CA GLY A 85 1.70 12.00 -4.51
C GLY A 85 0.34 11.32 -4.76
N GLY A 86 -0.36 10.95 -3.69
CA GLY A 86 -1.63 10.24 -3.76
C GLY A 86 -1.46 8.74 -3.85
N LEU A 87 -2.50 8.05 -4.35
CA LEU A 87 -2.52 6.60 -4.43
C LEU A 87 -2.05 6.12 -5.80
N THR A 88 -1.04 5.27 -5.82
CA THR A 88 -0.55 4.61 -7.02
C THR A 88 -0.61 3.09 -6.85
N ILE A 89 -1.29 2.39 -7.76
CA ILE A 89 -1.28 0.93 -7.80
C ILE A 89 -0.31 0.49 -8.88
N ILE A 90 0.69 -0.30 -8.50
CA ILE A 90 1.78 -0.74 -9.37
C ILE A 90 1.58 -2.22 -9.70
N PRO A 91 1.17 -2.54 -10.93
CA PRO A 91 1.02 -3.92 -11.38
C PRO A 91 2.37 -4.60 -11.61
N PRO A 92 2.44 -5.95 -11.62
CA PRO A 92 3.68 -6.71 -11.70
C PRO A 92 4.46 -6.54 -13.02
N PHE A 93 3.86 -5.93 -14.03
CA PHE A 93 4.43 -5.74 -15.37
C PHE A 93 4.81 -4.27 -15.68
N ALA A 94 4.93 -3.45 -14.66
CA ALA A 94 5.27 -2.03 -14.83
C ALA A 94 6.67 -1.82 -15.44
N GLU A 95 7.57 -2.79 -15.31
CA GLU A 95 8.86 -2.84 -16.01
C GLU A 95 8.98 -4.07 -16.90
N LYS A 96 9.78 -3.98 -17.96
CA LYS A 96 9.92 -4.96 -19.06
C LYS A 96 10.41 -6.36 -18.68
N THR A 97 10.65 -6.66 -17.45
CA THR A 97 11.10 -7.97 -16.97
C THR A 97 9.92 -8.82 -16.52
N VAL A 98 9.57 -9.79 -17.32
CA VAL A 98 8.43 -10.71 -17.21
C VAL A 98 8.50 -11.68 -16.02
N LYS A 99 9.29 -11.45 -14.98
CA LYS A 99 9.35 -12.34 -13.83
C LYS A 99 8.48 -11.80 -12.70
N MET A 100 7.46 -12.58 -12.32
CA MET A 100 6.74 -12.37 -11.06
C MET A 100 7.75 -12.42 -9.90
N TYR A 101 7.79 -11.39 -9.10
CA TYR A 101 8.63 -11.36 -7.90
C TYR A 101 8.08 -12.31 -6.83
N ASN A 102 8.99 -12.98 -6.13
CA ASN A 102 8.65 -13.93 -5.06
C ASN A 102 8.71 -13.32 -3.66
N GLY A 103 9.33 -12.15 -3.51
CA GLY A 103 9.52 -11.49 -2.23
C GLY A 103 9.49 -9.97 -2.31
N ARG A 104 9.48 -9.31 -1.15
CA ARG A 104 9.41 -7.84 -1.04
C ARG A 104 10.62 -7.15 -1.66
N VAL A 105 11.81 -7.71 -1.52
CA VAL A 105 13.05 -7.15 -2.10
C VAL A 105 12.98 -7.14 -3.62
N GLU A 106 12.54 -8.24 -4.23
CA GLU A 106 12.36 -8.32 -5.68
C GLU A 106 11.26 -7.36 -6.15
N ALA A 107 10.17 -7.22 -5.39
CA ALA A 107 9.11 -6.27 -5.67
C ALA A 107 9.63 -4.83 -5.65
N LEU A 108 10.43 -4.45 -4.65
CA LEU A 108 11.06 -3.13 -4.58
C LEU A 108 12.07 -2.91 -5.73
N ALA A 109 12.86 -3.92 -6.06
CA ALA A 109 13.80 -3.86 -7.17
C ALA A 109 13.09 -3.64 -8.52
N SER A 110 11.89 -4.21 -8.69
CA SER A 110 11.09 -4.05 -9.91
C SER A 110 10.55 -2.63 -10.12
N ILE A 111 10.49 -1.83 -9.07
CA ILE A 111 9.99 -0.44 -9.10
C ILE A 111 11.09 0.59 -8.78
N LEU A 112 12.35 0.19 -8.87
CA LEU A 112 13.48 1.02 -8.46
C LEU A 112 13.56 2.35 -9.22
N SER A 113 13.23 2.35 -10.52
CA SER A 113 13.15 3.58 -11.31
C SER A 113 12.11 4.56 -10.72
N LEU A 114 10.93 4.04 -10.40
CA LEU A 114 9.87 4.84 -9.79
C LEU A 114 10.27 5.36 -8.40
N LEU A 115 10.94 4.54 -7.59
CA LEU A 115 11.42 4.95 -6.27
C LEU A 115 12.48 6.05 -6.34
N ARG A 116 13.35 6.03 -7.36
CA ARG A 116 14.38 7.06 -7.55
C ARG A 116 13.81 8.44 -7.90
N ASP A 117 12.64 8.47 -8.48
CA ASP A 117 11.96 9.71 -8.88
C ASP A 117 11.14 10.33 -7.73
N GLN A 118 11.04 9.64 -6.58
CA GLN A 118 10.35 10.15 -5.41
C GLN A 118 11.18 11.23 -4.70
N LYS A 119 10.47 12.13 -4.03
CA LYS A 119 11.08 13.27 -3.32
C LYS A 119 11.15 13.04 -1.81
N GLU A 120 10.43 12.02 -1.34
CA GLU A 120 10.37 11.67 0.06
C GLU A 120 11.71 11.12 0.55
N GLU A 121 12.11 11.55 1.74
CA GLU A 121 13.39 11.16 2.35
C GLU A 121 13.32 9.78 3.00
N TYR A 122 12.12 9.39 3.44
CA TYR A 122 11.87 8.13 4.15
C TYR A 122 10.87 7.26 3.42
N VAL A 123 10.92 5.97 3.68
CA VAL A 123 9.96 4.98 3.17
C VAL A 123 9.37 4.22 4.34
N VAL A 124 8.04 4.18 4.42
CA VAL A 124 7.30 3.36 5.39
C VAL A 124 6.67 2.20 4.64
N MET A 125 7.04 0.98 5.00
CA MET A 125 6.54 -0.25 4.39
C MET A 125 5.59 -0.96 5.35
N SER A 126 4.48 -1.47 4.83
CA SER A 126 3.51 -2.25 5.59
C SER A 126 2.86 -3.34 4.75
N ASP A 127 2.44 -4.40 5.40
CA ASP A 127 1.48 -5.36 4.83
C ASP A 127 0.05 -4.83 4.96
N ALA A 128 -0.89 -5.44 4.26
CA ALA A 128 -2.29 -5.01 4.26
C ALA A 128 -3.22 -5.90 5.12
N ASN A 129 -2.65 -6.77 5.94
CA ASN A 129 -3.39 -7.69 6.82
C ASN A 129 -3.45 -7.20 8.28
N ILE A 130 -3.29 -5.91 8.51
CA ILE A 130 -3.23 -5.27 9.83
C ILE A 130 -4.51 -4.45 10.04
N ALA A 131 -5.39 -4.91 10.93
CA ALA A 131 -6.61 -4.21 11.32
C ALA A 131 -6.42 -3.49 12.66
N VAL A 132 -5.56 -2.47 12.68
CA VAL A 132 -5.24 -1.68 13.87
C VAL A 132 -5.15 -0.19 13.50
N ASN A 133 -5.47 0.66 14.45
CA ASN A 133 -5.18 2.10 14.33
C ASN A 133 -3.73 2.34 14.77
N PHE A 134 -2.84 2.48 13.79
CA PHE A 134 -1.41 2.61 14.02
C PHE A 134 -0.90 4.01 13.71
N ASP A 135 -0.10 4.58 14.60
CA ASP A 135 0.54 5.89 14.40
C ASP A 135 1.92 5.73 13.73
N PHE A 136 1.92 5.80 12.41
CA PHE A 136 3.16 5.75 11.61
C PHE A 136 4.05 6.99 11.82
N SER A 137 3.48 8.13 12.22
CA SER A 137 4.27 9.34 12.47
C SER A 137 5.14 9.19 13.71
N ALA A 138 4.61 8.60 14.77
CA ALA A 138 5.38 8.30 15.99
C ALA A 138 6.50 7.29 15.70
N MET A 139 6.21 6.25 14.91
CA MET A 139 7.23 5.28 14.49
C MET A 139 8.35 5.95 13.69
N LEU A 140 8.00 6.83 12.74
CA LEU A 140 8.97 7.53 11.91
C LEU A 140 9.82 8.50 12.74
N GLN A 141 9.22 9.23 13.68
CA GLN A 141 9.96 10.11 14.60
C GLN A 141 10.96 9.34 15.46
N ALA A 142 10.63 8.13 15.86
CA ALA A 142 11.55 7.27 16.61
C ALA A 142 12.68 6.69 15.74
N HIS A 143 12.51 6.67 14.43
CA HIS A 143 13.52 6.22 13.45
C HIS A 143 14.53 7.33 13.12
N ILE A 144 14.09 8.58 13.08
CA ILE A 144 14.93 9.77 12.80
C ILE A 144 15.80 10.13 14.02
#